data_6300eba5f5643fff017f80642a413db5
#
_entry.id   6300eba5f5643fff017f80642a413db5
#
_cell.length_a   1.000
_cell.length_b   1.000
_cell.length_c   1.000
_cell.angle_alpha   90.00
_cell.angle_beta   90.00
_cell.angle_gamma   90.00
#
_symmetry.space_group_name_H-M   'P 1'
#
loop_
_entity.id
_entity.type
_entity.pdbx_description
1 polymer ?
#
loop_
_entity_poly.entity_id
_entity_poly.type
_entity_poly.pdbx_seq_one_letter_code
_entity_poly.pdbx_strand_id
1 'polypeptide(L)'
;MLINTGIYKSNDQLPSIRSLSKELNINVNTIKRAFAELEIDEVVYSVPGKGIFVSENPIGNKMIVDSALKDIRVVLTSGKAKGVGRDAVDSLVDEIYKAGDKND
;
A
#
# COMPACT_ATOMS: atom_id res chain seq x y z
N MET A 1 -19.23 -0.81 -4.50
CA MET A 1 -19.02 0.04 -4.14
C MET A 1 -17.70 0.45 -3.82
N LEU A 2 -17.50 1.43 -3.29
CA LEU A 2 -16.22 1.90 -3.08
C LEU A 2 -15.35 1.01 -2.34
N ILE A 3 -15.90 0.15 -1.60
CA ILE A 3 -15.15 -0.72 -0.84
C ILE A 3 -14.26 -1.56 -1.60
N ASN A 4 -14.62 -1.86 -2.81
CA ASN A 4 -13.81 -2.77 -3.59
C ASN A 4 -12.70 -2.12 -4.32
N THR A 5 -12.47 -0.86 -4.11
CA THR A 5 -11.40 -0.19 -4.82
C THR A 5 -10.06 -0.36 -4.16
N GLY A 6 -10.03 -0.87 -2.95
CA GLY A 6 -8.78 -1.01 -2.22
C GLY A 6 -8.33 0.28 -1.55
N ILE A 7 -9.18 1.29 -1.52
CA ILE A 7 -8.85 2.53 -0.88
C ILE A 7 -9.28 2.49 0.58
N TYR A 8 -8.37 2.79 1.48
CA TYR A 8 -8.65 2.79 2.89
C TYR A 8 -9.22 4.13 3.34
N LYS A 9 -10.02 4.08 4.39
CA LYS A 9 -10.56 5.28 5.00
C LYS A 9 -9.83 5.55 6.29
N SER A 10 -10.03 6.75 6.81
CA SER A 10 -9.45 7.10 8.10
C SER A 10 -9.84 6.10 9.16
N ASN A 11 -8.90 5.72 9.96
CA ASN A 11 -9.05 4.76 11.06
C ASN A 11 -9.36 3.33 10.65
N ASP A 12 -9.30 3.03 9.38
CA ASP A 12 -9.40 1.64 8.94
C ASP A 12 -8.17 0.88 9.39
N GLN A 13 -8.34 -0.35 9.78
CA GLN A 13 -7.22 -1.19 10.15
C GLN A 13 -6.59 -1.78 8.91
N LEU A 14 -5.27 -1.70 8.81
CA LEU A 14 -4.55 -2.29 7.71
C LEU A 14 -4.24 -3.76 7.99
N PRO A 15 -4.01 -4.54 6.96
CA PRO A 15 -3.60 -5.93 7.16
C PRO A 15 -2.25 -5.95 7.87
N SER A 16 -1.98 -7.03 8.58
CA SER A 16 -0.73 -7.14 9.31
C SER A 16 0.45 -7.28 8.35
N ILE A 17 1.61 -6.90 8.81
CA ILE A 17 2.84 -7.04 8.04
C ILE A 17 3.04 -8.50 7.62
N ARG A 18 2.79 -9.41 8.54
CA ARG A 18 2.96 -10.82 8.26
C ARG A 18 1.99 -11.32 7.20
N SER A 19 0.75 -10.87 7.29
CA SER A 19 -0.27 -11.22 6.34
C SER A 19 0.08 -10.72 4.94
N LEU A 20 0.51 -9.48 4.84
CA LEU A 20 0.90 -8.91 3.56
C LEU A 20 2.12 -9.61 2.97
N SER A 21 3.08 -9.92 3.82
CA SER A 21 4.27 -10.63 3.38
C SER A 21 3.90 -11.95 2.73
N LYS A 22 2.96 -12.65 3.35
CA LYS A 22 2.54 -13.92 2.85
C LYS A 22 1.74 -13.79 1.57
N GLU A 23 0.80 -12.88 1.53
CA GLU A 23 -0.03 -12.72 0.36
C GLU A 23 0.70 -12.18 -0.85
N LEU A 24 1.61 -11.27 -0.67
CA LEU A 24 2.35 -10.67 -1.76
C LEU A 24 3.67 -11.37 -2.07
N ASN A 25 4.04 -12.32 -1.24
CA ASN A 25 5.30 -13.04 -1.38
C ASN A 25 6.48 -12.07 -1.37
N ILE A 26 6.47 -11.16 -0.42
CA ILE A 26 7.50 -10.16 -0.25
C ILE A 26 8.10 -10.33 1.14
N ASN A 27 9.38 -10.09 1.25
CA ASN A 27 10.09 -10.23 2.52
C ASN A 27 9.45 -9.36 3.60
N VAL A 28 9.29 -9.91 4.79
CA VAL A 28 8.71 -9.20 5.93
C VAL A 28 9.45 -7.90 6.20
N ASN A 29 10.77 -7.89 6.10
CA ASN A 29 11.54 -6.69 6.40
C ASN A 29 11.27 -5.58 5.39
N THR A 30 11.00 -5.93 4.16
CA THR A 30 10.65 -4.96 3.14
C THR A 30 9.32 -4.27 3.46
N ILE A 31 8.34 -5.05 3.88
CA ILE A 31 7.04 -4.51 4.26
C ILE A 31 7.15 -3.70 5.53
N LYS A 32 7.95 -4.16 6.49
CA LYS A 32 8.18 -3.44 7.71
C LYS A 32 8.75 -2.07 7.45
N ARG A 33 9.70 -1.99 6.53
CA ARG A 33 10.32 -0.73 6.19
C ARG A 33 9.31 0.21 5.54
N ALA A 34 8.47 -0.33 4.65
CA ALA A 34 7.45 0.49 4.00
C ALA A 34 6.47 1.04 5.03
N PHE A 35 6.05 0.21 5.99
CA PHE A 35 5.13 0.67 7.02
C PHE A 35 5.77 1.69 7.94
N ALA A 36 7.07 1.53 8.21
CA ALA A 36 7.77 2.51 9.04
C ALA A 36 7.77 3.88 8.35
N GLU A 37 7.95 3.90 7.05
CA GLU A 37 7.90 5.16 6.31
C GLU A 37 6.51 5.76 6.35
N LEU A 38 5.49 4.95 6.22
CA LEU A 38 4.12 5.43 6.30
C LEU A 38 3.84 6.03 7.66
N GLU A 39 4.43 5.47 8.70
CA GLU A 39 4.22 5.97 10.05
C GLU A 39 4.94 7.30 10.24
N ILE A 40 6.15 7.43 9.71
CA ILE A 40 6.90 8.68 9.78
C ILE A 40 6.13 9.79 9.05
N ASP A 41 5.51 9.46 7.92
CA ASP A 41 4.73 10.42 7.16
C ASP A 41 3.34 10.64 7.75
N GLU A 42 3.06 9.98 8.85
CA GLU A 42 1.78 10.11 9.54
C GLU A 42 0.59 9.66 8.69
N VAL A 43 0.84 8.76 7.77
CA VAL A 43 -0.23 8.16 6.98
C VAL A 43 -0.94 7.08 7.79
N VAL A 44 -0.19 6.42 8.67
CA VAL A 44 -0.72 5.37 9.54
C VAL A 44 -0.25 5.59 10.96
N TYR A 45 -0.93 4.94 11.90
CA TYR A 45 -0.49 4.95 13.29
C TYR A 45 -0.63 3.53 13.86
N SER A 46 0.25 3.19 14.81
CA SER A 46 0.24 1.88 15.43
C SER A 46 -0.44 1.93 16.78
N VAL A 47 -1.25 0.92 17.08
CA VAL A 47 -1.82 0.78 18.41
C VAL A 47 -1.32 -0.55 18.96
N PRO A 48 -0.49 -0.54 19.99
CA PRO A 48 0.09 -1.78 20.52
C PRO A 48 -0.97 -2.81 20.86
N GLY A 49 -0.77 -4.03 20.40
CA GLY A 49 -1.69 -5.11 20.65
C GLY A 49 -2.91 -5.12 19.74
N LYS A 50 -3.10 -4.09 18.94
CA LYS A 50 -4.27 -4.02 18.08
C LYS A 50 -3.94 -3.95 16.61
N GLY A 51 -2.87 -3.29 16.24
CA GLY A 51 -2.46 -3.26 14.83
C GLY A 51 -2.13 -1.88 14.33
N ILE A 52 -2.17 -1.72 13.04
CA ILE A 52 -1.82 -0.49 12.35
C ILE A 52 -3.06 0.04 11.66
N PHE A 53 -3.30 1.32 11.80
CA PHE A 53 -4.51 1.94 11.31
C PHE A 53 -4.21 3.17 10.46
N VAL A 54 -5.13 3.51 9.58
CA VAL A 54 -4.99 4.68 8.72
C VAL A 54 -5.27 5.94 9.53
N SER A 55 -4.39 6.92 9.40
CA SER A 55 -4.52 8.16 10.15
C SER A 55 -5.62 9.05 9.60
N GLU A 56 -6.04 10.00 10.44
CA GLU A 56 -6.95 11.01 10.00
C GLU A 56 -6.14 12.24 9.71
N ASN A 57 -5.77 12.51 8.52
CA ASN A 57 -4.99 13.68 8.20
C ASN A 57 -5.26 14.09 6.76
N PRO A 58 -6.38 14.71 6.51
CA PRO A 58 -6.77 15.04 5.14
C PRO A 58 -5.85 16.04 4.46
N ILE A 59 -5.21 16.90 5.21
CA ILE A 59 -4.37 17.89 4.58
C ILE A 59 -3.08 17.32 4.02
N GLY A 60 -2.41 16.49 4.77
CA GLY A 60 -1.18 15.89 4.32
C GLY A 60 -1.38 14.85 3.24
N ASN A 61 -2.55 14.22 3.22
CA ASN A 61 -2.79 13.13 2.31
C ASN A 61 -2.61 13.46 0.84
N LYS A 62 -3.04 14.63 0.42
CA LYS A 62 -2.93 14.95 -0.99
C LYS A 62 -1.48 15.05 -1.42
N MET A 63 -0.64 15.71 -0.64
CA MET A 63 0.77 15.83 -0.98
C MET A 63 1.46 14.47 -0.96
N ILE A 64 1.08 13.64 -0.01
CA ILE A 64 1.64 12.30 0.10
C ILE A 64 1.24 11.46 -1.09
N VAL A 65 -0.02 11.54 -1.49
CA VAL A 65 -0.51 10.78 -2.64
C VAL A 65 0.19 11.25 -3.92
N ASP A 66 0.34 12.56 -4.10
CA ASP A 66 1.00 13.08 -5.29
C ASP A 66 2.46 12.65 -5.36
N SER A 67 3.14 12.65 -4.22
CA SER A 67 4.51 12.19 -4.16
C SER A 67 4.61 10.70 -4.46
N ALA A 68 3.68 9.92 -3.92
CA ALA A 68 3.67 8.48 -4.17
C ALA A 68 3.42 8.17 -5.65
N LEU A 69 2.53 8.93 -6.28
CA LEU A 69 2.26 8.72 -7.71
C LEU A 69 3.49 9.04 -8.54
N LYS A 70 4.26 10.03 -8.11
CA LYS A 70 5.48 10.35 -8.80
C LYS A 70 6.45 9.18 -8.74
N ASP A 71 6.60 8.60 -7.57
CA ASP A 71 7.50 7.46 -7.38
C ASP A 71 7.04 6.27 -8.22
N ILE A 72 5.74 6.02 -8.24
CA ILE A 72 5.19 4.92 -9.03
C ILE A 72 5.47 5.15 -10.51
N ARG A 73 5.34 6.38 -10.96
CA ARG A 73 5.61 6.71 -12.35
C ARG A 73 7.05 6.36 -12.73
N VAL A 74 7.99 6.70 -11.86
CA VAL A 74 9.40 6.42 -12.12
C VAL A 74 9.64 4.92 -12.23
N VAL A 75 9.09 4.16 -11.29
CA VAL A 75 9.29 2.71 -11.27
C VAL A 75 8.64 2.05 -12.48
N LEU A 76 7.45 2.48 -12.85
CA LEU A 76 6.77 1.91 -14.00
C LEU A 76 7.48 2.26 -15.31
N THR A 77 8.01 3.48 -15.39
CA THR A 77 8.77 3.88 -16.57
C THR A 77 10.00 2.99 -16.72
N SER A 78 10.68 2.74 -15.63
CA SER A 78 11.84 1.86 -15.62
C SER A 78 11.45 0.43 -16.00
N GLY A 79 10.35 -0.06 -15.47
CA GLY A 79 9.87 -1.40 -15.78
C GLY A 79 9.54 -1.55 -17.25
N LYS A 80 8.90 -0.54 -17.82
CA LYS A 80 8.56 -0.57 -19.21
C LYS A 80 9.83 -0.66 -20.08
N ALA A 81 10.85 0.10 -19.70
CA ALA A 81 12.12 0.07 -20.43
C ALA A 81 12.79 -1.29 -20.34
N LYS A 82 12.57 -2.01 -19.26
CA LYS A 82 13.14 -3.34 -19.08
C LYS A 82 12.33 -4.44 -19.75
N GLY A 83 11.24 -4.10 -20.37
CA GLY A 83 10.45 -5.08 -21.08
C GLY A 83 9.23 -5.61 -20.34
N VAL A 84 8.86 -4.99 -19.23
CA VAL A 84 7.68 -5.43 -18.51
C VAL A 84 6.45 -4.96 -19.25
N GLY A 85 5.57 -5.88 -19.63
CA GLY A 85 4.39 -5.55 -20.41
C GLY A 85 3.24 -5.06 -19.55
N ARG A 86 2.27 -4.45 -20.19
CA ARG A 86 1.11 -3.90 -19.51
C ARG A 86 0.35 -4.96 -18.74
N ASP A 87 0.20 -6.15 -19.32
CA ASP A 87 -0.53 -7.21 -18.65
C ASP A 87 0.10 -7.62 -17.34
N ALA A 88 1.43 -7.66 -17.31
CA ALA A 88 2.13 -8.03 -16.09
C ALA A 88 1.91 -6.98 -15.00
N VAL A 89 1.91 -5.71 -15.40
CA VAL A 89 1.67 -4.63 -14.45
C VAL A 89 0.24 -4.67 -13.95
N ASP A 90 -0.72 -4.91 -14.84
CA ASP A 90 -2.12 -4.98 -14.43
C ASP A 90 -2.35 -6.11 -13.44
N SER A 91 -1.72 -7.25 -13.68
CA SER A 91 -1.82 -8.38 -12.75
C SER A 91 -1.24 -8.04 -11.40
N LEU A 92 -0.12 -7.34 -11.40
CA LEU A 92 0.53 -6.93 -10.17
C LEU A 92 -0.35 -5.94 -9.39
N VAL A 93 -0.96 -5.00 -10.10
CA VAL A 93 -1.84 -4.04 -9.47
C VAL A 93 -3.02 -4.76 -8.81
N ASP A 94 -3.63 -5.70 -9.51
CA ASP A 94 -4.74 -6.47 -8.97
C ASP A 94 -4.32 -7.22 -7.71
N GLU A 95 -3.17 -7.83 -7.76
CA GLU A 95 -2.67 -8.60 -6.62
C GLU A 95 -2.48 -7.71 -5.40
N ILE A 96 -1.89 -6.55 -5.59
CA ILE A 96 -1.62 -5.63 -4.49
C ILE A 96 -2.91 -5.10 -3.89
N TYR A 97 -3.85 -4.72 -4.74
CA TYR A 97 -5.10 -4.13 -4.25
C TYR A 97 -6.03 -5.14 -3.62
N LYS A 98 -5.85 -6.42 -3.93
CA LYS A 98 -6.64 -7.45 -3.28
C LYS A 98 -6.01 -7.99 -2.03
N ALA A 99 -4.73 -7.75 -1.84
CA ALA A 99 -4.03 -8.29 -0.68
C ALA A 99 -4.61 -7.69 0.59
N GLY A 100 -4.90 -8.53 1.54
CA GLY A 100 -5.45 -8.09 2.82
C GLY A 100 -6.95 -7.84 2.80
N ASP A 101 -7.58 -7.96 1.61
CA ASP A 101 -9.00 -7.72 1.50
C ASP A 101 -9.72 -8.95 1.97
N LYS A 102 -10.47 -8.86 3.07
CA LYS A 102 -11.06 -9.96 3.53
C LYS A 102 -12.45 -9.99 3.35
N ASN A 103 -13.05 -9.16 2.75
CA ASN A 103 -14.30 -9.17 2.64
C ASN A 103 -14.86 -9.78 1.75
N ASP A 104 -14.68 -10.26 1.33
CA ASP A 104 -15.19 -10.88 0.44
C ASP A 104 -16.26 -11.42 0.66
#